data_efd619531fa294c035ec2a9894f4ec08
#
_entry.id   efd619531fa294c035ec2a9894f4ec08
#
_cell.length_a   1.000
_cell.length_b   1.000
_cell.length_c   1.000
_cell.angle_alpha   90.00
_cell.angle_beta   90.00
_cell.angle_gamma   90.00
#
_symmetry.space_group_name_H-M   'P 1'
#
loop_
_entity.id
_entity.type
_entity.pdbx_description
1 polymer ?
#
loop_
_entity_poly.entity_id
_entity_poly.type
_entity_poly.pdbx_seq_one_letter_code
_entity_poly.pdbx_strand_id
1 'polypeptide(L)'
;MQGIPRLGFGTYENDDPEQCAESVRTALEVGYRHVDTAQSYGNESAVGDGIAASDVDAEDVFVATKLATGNLAYEDAVETAHESVERLGVDSIDLLYVHWPINSYDPEGTIEALNDLYEDGVIEAVGLSNFRIDQLDAAIERLDPPLAAHQVECHPMLPQEDLRAHAVDHDYALVAYCPIARNQVAEIETIQDIAAKHDASPAQVSLAWLLEKENLVAIPKATSEAHIRDNWGAQELELDEEDVAAIDGIDERRRIVDFDAAPWNQ
;
A
#
# COMPACT_ATOMS: atom_id res chain seq x y z
N MET A 1 -7.90 9.82 8.94
CA MET A 1 -7.80 8.62 8.06
C MET A 1 -9.21 8.19 7.70
N GLN A 2 -9.59 8.28 6.43
CA GLN A 2 -10.94 7.96 5.98
C GLN A 2 -11.05 6.44 5.69
N GLY A 3 -11.40 5.66 6.73
CA GLY A 3 -11.86 4.28 6.53
C GLY A 3 -10.86 3.22 6.03
N ILE A 4 -9.59 3.57 5.76
CA ILE A 4 -8.58 2.62 5.24
C ILE A 4 -8.15 1.68 6.38
N PRO A 5 -8.34 0.34 6.26
CA PRO A 5 -7.85 -0.61 7.27
C PRO A 5 -6.33 -0.55 7.38
N ARG A 6 -5.81 -0.48 8.62
CA ARG A 6 -4.40 -0.19 8.89
C ARG A 6 -3.43 -1.30 8.49
N LEU A 7 -3.89 -2.53 8.38
CA LEU A 7 -3.13 -3.65 7.84
C LEU A 7 -3.86 -4.19 6.61
N GLY A 8 -3.27 -4.00 5.43
CA GLY A 8 -3.76 -4.49 4.16
C GLY A 8 -2.94 -5.68 3.64
N PHE A 9 -3.45 -6.35 2.63
CA PHE A 9 -2.81 -7.45 1.95
C PHE A 9 -2.30 -7.01 0.58
N GLY A 10 -0.97 -6.97 0.40
CA GLY A 10 -0.32 -6.63 -0.86
C GLY A 10 -0.24 -7.83 -1.81
N THR A 11 -0.37 -7.58 -3.12
CA THR A 11 -0.38 -8.65 -4.15
C THR A 11 0.78 -8.56 -5.16
N TYR A 12 1.75 -7.68 -4.95
CA TYR A 12 2.93 -7.54 -5.83
C TYR A 12 3.73 -8.86 -5.94
N GLU A 13 4.20 -9.21 -7.15
CA GLU A 13 4.88 -10.49 -7.43
C GLU A 13 4.07 -11.74 -7.02
N ASN A 14 2.75 -11.66 -7.10
CA ASN A 14 1.86 -12.82 -7.00
C ASN A 14 1.35 -13.15 -8.42
N ASP A 15 2.25 -13.69 -9.25
CA ASP A 15 2.08 -13.76 -10.70
C ASP A 15 1.30 -15.00 -11.15
N ASP A 16 1.19 -16.03 -10.32
CA ASP A 16 0.34 -17.20 -10.59
C ASP A 16 -1.10 -16.89 -10.22
N PRO A 17 -2.06 -16.89 -11.17
CA PRO A 17 -3.43 -16.47 -10.89
C PRO A 17 -4.16 -17.33 -9.86
N GLU A 18 -3.95 -18.66 -9.86
CA GLU A 18 -4.59 -19.57 -8.90
C GLU A 18 -4.04 -19.32 -7.49
N GLN A 19 -2.73 -19.14 -7.36
CA GLN A 19 -2.09 -18.79 -6.08
C GLN A 19 -2.49 -17.39 -5.61
N CYS A 20 -2.61 -16.43 -6.52
CA CYS A 20 -3.04 -15.07 -6.17
C CYS A 20 -4.46 -15.08 -5.60
N ALA A 21 -5.43 -15.69 -6.29
CA ALA A 21 -6.79 -15.83 -5.82
C ALA A 21 -6.87 -16.55 -4.47
N GLU A 22 -6.15 -17.67 -4.31
CA GLU A 22 -6.10 -18.41 -3.05
C GLU A 22 -5.48 -17.60 -1.90
N SER A 23 -4.42 -16.81 -2.18
CA SER A 23 -3.78 -15.96 -1.17
C SER A 23 -4.73 -14.85 -0.71
N VAL A 24 -5.45 -14.20 -1.64
CA VAL A 24 -6.44 -13.16 -1.33
C VAL A 24 -7.59 -13.75 -0.52
N ARG A 25 -8.18 -14.87 -0.96
CA ARG A 25 -9.22 -15.59 -0.21
C ARG A 25 -8.78 -15.89 1.22
N THR A 26 -7.59 -16.49 1.37
CA THR A 26 -7.01 -16.82 2.68
C THR A 26 -6.82 -15.57 3.54
N ALA A 27 -6.31 -14.48 2.98
CA ALA A 27 -6.14 -13.23 3.71
C ALA A 27 -7.48 -12.70 4.26
N LEU A 28 -8.53 -12.69 3.45
CA LEU A 28 -9.86 -12.27 3.85
C LEU A 28 -10.45 -13.18 4.95
N GLU A 29 -10.29 -14.50 4.83
CA GLU A 29 -10.72 -15.46 5.85
C GLU A 29 -9.94 -15.34 7.17
N VAL A 30 -8.68 -14.92 7.13
CA VAL A 30 -7.85 -14.61 8.32
C VAL A 30 -8.34 -13.36 9.03
N GLY A 31 -8.89 -12.39 8.30
CA GLY A 31 -9.42 -11.15 8.87
C GLY A 31 -9.05 -9.86 8.13
N TYR A 32 -8.18 -9.91 7.12
CA TYR A 32 -7.90 -8.74 6.29
C TYR A 32 -9.17 -8.20 5.65
N ARG A 33 -9.24 -6.87 5.53
CA ARG A 33 -10.34 -6.15 4.86
C ARG A 33 -9.83 -5.08 3.91
N HIS A 34 -8.54 -5.10 3.58
CA HIS A 34 -7.90 -4.21 2.62
C HIS A 34 -7.01 -5.07 1.72
N VAL A 35 -7.24 -5.02 0.41
CA VAL A 35 -6.42 -5.68 -0.62
C VAL A 35 -5.84 -4.61 -1.53
N ASP A 36 -4.51 -4.63 -1.69
CA ASP A 36 -3.76 -3.69 -2.53
C ASP A 36 -3.15 -4.41 -3.74
N THR A 37 -3.52 -3.98 -4.93
CA THR A 37 -3.00 -4.47 -6.21
C THR A 37 -2.57 -3.30 -7.12
N ALA A 38 -2.32 -3.56 -8.41
CA ALA A 38 -2.05 -2.56 -9.45
C ALA A 38 -2.26 -3.14 -10.85
N GLN A 39 -2.58 -2.28 -11.82
CA GLN A 39 -2.66 -2.66 -13.24
C GLN A 39 -1.38 -3.33 -13.73
N SER A 40 -0.22 -2.80 -13.33
CA SER A 40 1.10 -3.29 -13.74
C SER A 40 1.45 -4.68 -13.18
N TYR A 41 0.71 -5.18 -12.19
CA TYR A 41 0.94 -6.54 -11.65
C TYR A 41 0.28 -7.63 -12.52
N GLY A 42 -0.70 -7.25 -13.36
CA GLY A 42 -1.38 -8.19 -14.25
C GLY A 42 -2.25 -9.21 -13.52
N ASN A 43 -2.57 -8.98 -12.26
CA ASN A 43 -3.28 -9.94 -11.41
C ASN A 43 -4.61 -9.43 -10.86
N GLU A 44 -5.14 -8.27 -11.33
CA GLU A 44 -6.39 -7.70 -10.83
C GLU A 44 -7.57 -8.69 -10.94
N SER A 45 -7.68 -9.44 -12.04
CA SER A 45 -8.73 -10.46 -12.20
C SER A 45 -8.61 -11.59 -11.17
N ALA A 46 -7.38 -12.03 -10.87
CA ALA A 46 -7.16 -13.05 -9.85
C ALA A 46 -7.45 -12.51 -8.43
N VAL A 47 -7.22 -11.22 -8.18
CA VAL A 47 -7.64 -10.55 -6.94
C VAL A 47 -9.16 -10.55 -6.83
N GLY A 48 -9.89 -10.16 -7.89
CA GLY A 48 -11.35 -10.23 -7.94
C GLY A 48 -11.90 -11.65 -7.70
N ASP A 49 -11.29 -12.65 -8.36
CA ASP A 49 -11.64 -14.07 -8.15
C ASP A 49 -11.44 -14.48 -6.69
N GLY A 50 -10.36 -14.05 -6.04
CA GLY A 50 -10.08 -14.35 -4.63
C GLY A 50 -11.07 -13.69 -3.68
N ILE A 51 -11.48 -12.44 -3.95
CA ILE A 51 -12.53 -11.77 -3.18
C ILE A 51 -13.85 -12.52 -3.34
N ALA A 52 -14.27 -12.82 -4.56
CA ALA A 52 -15.52 -13.51 -4.86
C ALA A 52 -15.57 -14.95 -4.30
N ALA A 53 -14.42 -15.61 -4.13
CA ALA A 53 -14.29 -16.95 -3.57
C ALA A 53 -14.24 -16.98 -2.03
N SER A 54 -14.12 -15.82 -1.38
CA SER A 54 -14.08 -15.74 0.10
C SER A 54 -15.48 -15.79 0.71
N ASP A 55 -15.55 -16.06 2.02
CA ASP A 55 -16.80 -15.98 2.81
C ASP A 55 -17.10 -14.53 3.30
N VAL A 56 -16.33 -13.53 2.83
CA VAL A 56 -16.49 -12.11 3.18
C VAL A 56 -17.33 -11.42 2.11
N ASP A 57 -18.32 -10.65 2.52
CA ASP A 57 -19.10 -9.84 1.58
C ASP A 57 -18.16 -8.83 0.87
N ALA A 58 -18.25 -8.75 -0.47
CA ALA A 58 -17.34 -7.89 -1.26
C ALA A 58 -17.43 -6.40 -0.84
N GLU A 59 -18.59 -5.95 -0.38
CA GLU A 59 -18.82 -4.59 0.15
C GLU A 59 -18.01 -4.29 1.43
N ASP A 60 -17.57 -5.31 2.16
CA ASP A 60 -16.75 -5.19 3.37
C ASP A 60 -15.23 -5.20 3.05
N VAL A 61 -14.85 -5.36 1.79
CA VAL A 61 -13.45 -5.41 1.37
C VAL A 61 -13.04 -4.07 0.73
N PHE A 62 -12.12 -3.37 1.36
CA PHE A 62 -11.48 -2.18 0.81
C PHE A 62 -10.49 -2.58 -0.29
N VAL A 63 -10.75 -2.20 -1.54
CA VAL A 63 -9.94 -2.56 -2.71
C VAL A 63 -9.18 -1.35 -3.22
N ALA A 64 -7.84 -1.43 -3.18
CA ALA A 64 -6.95 -0.44 -3.75
C ALA A 64 -6.23 -0.97 -5.00
N THR A 65 -6.19 -0.17 -6.06
CA THR A 65 -5.38 -0.45 -7.24
C THR A 65 -4.67 0.82 -7.75
N LYS A 66 -3.85 0.68 -8.79
CA LYS A 66 -2.96 1.74 -9.25
C LYS A 66 -2.96 1.81 -10.78
N LEU A 67 -3.08 3.00 -11.32
CA LEU A 67 -2.85 3.26 -12.75
C LEU A 67 -1.40 2.94 -13.12
N ALA A 68 -1.21 2.14 -14.16
CA ALA A 68 0.13 1.86 -14.69
C ALA A 68 0.77 3.14 -15.25
N THR A 69 2.09 3.24 -15.18
CA THR A 69 2.83 4.45 -15.59
C THR A 69 2.66 4.82 -17.07
N GLY A 70 2.25 3.88 -17.91
CA GLY A 70 1.91 4.11 -19.31
C GLY A 70 0.48 4.62 -19.53
N ASN A 71 -0.38 4.53 -18.51
CA ASN A 71 -1.82 4.83 -18.58
C ASN A 71 -2.17 6.09 -17.78
N LEU A 72 -1.26 7.08 -17.69
CA LEU A 72 -1.48 8.27 -16.87
C LEU A 72 -1.93 9.49 -17.67
N ALA A 73 -1.93 9.44 -19.01
CA ALA A 73 -2.60 10.45 -19.83
C ALA A 73 -4.11 10.40 -19.57
N TYR A 74 -4.79 11.55 -19.64
CA TYR A 74 -6.19 11.69 -19.24
C TYR A 74 -7.10 10.59 -19.81
N GLU A 75 -7.13 10.41 -21.14
CA GLU A 75 -7.99 9.43 -21.81
C GLU A 75 -7.67 7.99 -21.40
N ASP A 76 -6.38 7.65 -21.34
CA ASP A 76 -5.90 6.31 -20.93
C ASP A 76 -6.20 6.04 -19.46
N ALA A 77 -6.06 7.05 -18.60
CA ALA A 77 -6.34 6.91 -17.16
C ALA A 77 -7.82 6.62 -16.90
N VAL A 78 -8.72 7.35 -17.57
CA VAL A 78 -10.17 7.13 -17.46
C VAL A 78 -10.55 5.75 -18.02
N GLU A 79 -10.12 5.40 -19.24
CA GLU A 79 -10.44 4.11 -19.86
C GLU A 79 -9.96 2.93 -19.02
N THR A 80 -8.68 2.95 -18.60
CA THR A 80 -8.09 1.82 -17.90
C THR A 80 -8.54 1.71 -16.44
N ALA A 81 -9.03 2.80 -15.81
CA ALA A 81 -9.68 2.72 -14.50
C ALA A 81 -10.99 1.93 -14.58
N HIS A 82 -11.83 2.18 -15.59
CA HIS A 82 -13.03 1.37 -15.82
C HIS A 82 -12.71 -0.10 -16.08
N GLU A 83 -11.66 -0.38 -16.88
CA GLU A 83 -11.19 -1.76 -17.07
C GLU A 83 -10.73 -2.40 -15.76
N SER A 84 -10.13 -1.65 -14.82
CA SER A 84 -9.75 -2.16 -13.51
C SER A 84 -10.98 -2.53 -12.67
N VAL A 85 -12.04 -1.72 -12.68
CA VAL A 85 -13.33 -2.06 -12.05
C VAL A 85 -13.86 -3.39 -12.58
N GLU A 86 -13.85 -3.57 -13.92
CA GLU A 86 -14.30 -4.81 -14.56
C GLU A 86 -13.43 -6.02 -14.17
N ARG A 87 -12.09 -5.87 -14.17
CA ARG A 87 -11.15 -6.95 -13.81
C ARG A 87 -11.25 -7.36 -12.34
N LEU A 88 -11.44 -6.39 -11.46
CA LEU A 88 -11.60 -6.62 -10.01
C LEU A 88 -12.99 -7.16 -9.67
N GLY A 89 -13.99 -6.97 -10.54
CA GLY A 89 -15.36 -7.40 -10.30
C GLY A 89 -16.06 -6.64 -9.17
N VAL A 90 -15.72 -5.36 -8.99
CA VAL A 90 -16.28 -4.45 -7.97
C VAL A 90 -17.19 -3.41 -8.63
N ASP A 91 -18.06 -2.75 -7.86
CA ASP A 91 -18.92 -1.68 -8.36
C ASP A 91 -18.15 -0.36 -8.52
N SER A 92 -17.22 -0.07 -7.60
CA SER A 92 -16.26 1.04 -7.60
C SER A 92 -14.93 0.61 -6.97
N ILE A 93 -13.87 1.37 -7.21
CA ILE A 93 -12.56 1.19 -6.56
C ILE A 93 -12.50 2.07 -5.33
N ASP A 94 -12.27 1.52 -4.13
CA ASP A 94 -12.18 2.31 -2.90
C ASP A 94 -11.03 3.32 -2.92
N LEU A 95 -9.89 2.95 -3.54
CA LEU A 95 -8.73 3.83 -3.62
C LEU A 95 -7.93 3.59 -4.91
N LEU A 96 -7.89 4.59 -5.79
CA LEU A 96 -7.08 4.53 -7.01
C LEU A 96 -5.83 5.40 -6.87
N TYR A 97 -4.67 4.80 -7.10
CA TYR A 97 -3.39 5.49 -7.07
C TYR A 97 -2.85 5.84 -8.46
N VAL A 98 -2.15 6.96 -8.57
CA VAL A 98 -1.05 7.09 -9.54
C VAL A 98 0.11 6.25 -9.02
N HIS A 99 0.54 5.21 -9.76
CA HIS A 99 1.56 4.26 -9.29
C HIS A 99 2.95 4.90 -9.12
N TRP A 100 3.37 5.68 -10.12
CA TRP A 100 4.61 6.45 -10.15
C TRP A 100 4.42 7.69 -11.01
N PRO A 101 4.89 8.90 -10.61
CA PRO A 101 4.80 10.09 -11.45
C PRO A 101 5.91 10.12 -12.52
N ILE A 102 5.90 9.12 -13.43
CA ILE A 102 6.88 8.94 -14.51
C ILE A 102 6.15 8.55 -15.81
N ASN A 103 6.90 8.42 -16.90
CA ASN A 103 6.42 8.03 -18.24
C ASN A 103 5.34 8.99 -18.78
N SER A 104 4.08 8.55 -18.84
CA SER A 104 2.99 9.38 -19.35
C SER A 104 2.34 10.29 -18.28
N TYR A 105 2.94 10.41 -17.08
CA TYR A 105 2.44 11.31 -16.04
C TYR A 105 2.48 12.77 -16.53
N ASP A 106 1.31 13.39 -16.58
CA ASP A 106 1.10 14.81 -16.80
C ASP A 106 0.37 15.40 -15.59
N PRO A 107 1.00 16.31 -14.82
CA PRO A 107 0.40 16.87 -13.59
C PRO A 107 -0.97 17.50 -13.77
N GLU A 108 -1.30 17.98 -14.97
CA GLU A 108 -2.60 18.58 -15.27
C GLU A 108 -3.60 17.50 -15.69
N GLY A 109 -3.31 16.78 -16.77
CA GLY A 109 -4.27 15.81 -17.33
C GLY A 109 -4.47 14.57 -16.44
N THR A 110 -3.41 14.08 -15.77
CA THR A 110 -3.57 12.93 -14.86
C THR A 110 -4.46 13.27 -13.66
N ILE A 111 -4.28 14.47 -13.07
CA ILE A 111 -5.07 14.88 -11.90
C ILE A 111 -6.51 15.19 -12.32
N GLU A 112 -6.73 15.80 -13.49
CA GLU A 112 -8.08 16.01 -14.05
C GLU A 112 -8.82 14.67 -14.23
N ALA A 113 -8.15 13.63 -14.77
CA ALA A 113 -8.74 12.30 -14.89
C ALA A 113 -9.16 11.69 -13.54
N LEU A 114 -8.35 11.87 -12.50
CA LEU A 114 -8.68 11.40 -11.14
C LEU A 114 -9.87 12.16 -10.54
N ASN A 115 -9.96 13.48 -10.77
CA ASN A 115 -11.08 14.29 -10.32
C ASN A 115 -12.39 13.84 -10.99
N ASP A 116 -12.38 13.63 -12.31
CA ASP A 116 -13.56 13.17 -13.06
C ASP A 116 -13.97 11.74 -12.63
N LEU A 117 -13.03 10.81 -12.48
CA LEU A 117 -13.29 9.46 -11.98
C LEU A 117 -13.92 9.46 -10.59
N TYR A 118 -13.50 10.39 -9.72
CA TYR A 118 -14.08 10.59 -8.40
C TYR A 118 -15.50 11.19 -8.47
N GLU A 119 -15.71 12.22 -9.31
CA GLU A 119 -17.03 12.86 -9.50
C GLU A 119 -18.06 11.86 -10.08
N ASP A 120 -17.61 10.99 -11.00
CA ASP A 120 -18.43 9.96 -11.63
C ASP A 120 -18.68 8.73 -10.73
N GLY A 121 -18.02 8.64 -9.56
CA GLY A 121 -18.16 7.54 -8.61
C GLY A 121 -17.53 6.23 -9.07
N VAL A 122 -16.58 6.28 -10.00
CA VAL A 122 -15.77 5.11 -10.42
C VAL A 122 -14.76 4.76 -9.35
N ILE A 123 -14.30 5.77 -8.62
CA ILE A 123 -13.41 5.65 -7.48
C ILE A 123 -13.98 6.40 -6.28
N GLU A 124 -13.76 5.86 -5.05
CA GLU A 124 -14.22 6.49 -3.82
C GLU A 124 -13.17 7.42 -3.20
N ALA A 125 -11.89 7.23 -3.54
CA ALA A 125 -10.80 8.05 -3.05
C ALA A 125 -9.60 8.08 -4.01
N VAL A 126 -8.81 9.16 -3.91
CA VAL A 126 -7.59 9.37 -4.69
C VAL A 126 -6.35 9.12 -3.83
N GLY A 127 -5.43 8.34 -4.38
CA GLY A 127 -4.10 8.10 -3.84
C GLY A 127 -2.98 8.49 -4.80
N LEU A 128 -1.83 8.78 -4.24
CA LEU A 128 -0.58 8.99 -5.00
C LEU A 128 0.48 8.02 -4.49
N SER A 129 1.38 7.55 -5.35
CA SER A 129 2.43 6.64 -4.92
C SER A 129 3.78 7.08 -5.48
N ASN A 130 4.81 7.04 -4.61
CA ASN A 130 6.19 7.36 -4.97
C ASN A 130 6.43 8.82 -5.41
N PHE A 131 5.63 9.74 -4.93
CA PHE A 131 5.82 11.17 -5.15
C PHE A 131 6.81 11.74 -4.13
N ARG A 132 7.59 12.77 -4.54
CA ARG A 132 8.31 13.65 -3.62
C ARG A 132 7.35 14.67 -3.00
N ILE A 133 7.75 15.31 -1.90
CA ILE A 133 6.94 16.33 -1.21
C ILE A 133 6.52 17.46 -2.16
N ASP A 134 7.45 17.99 -2.96
CA ASP A 134 7.16 19.05 -3.93
C ASP A 134 6.14 18.64 -5.00
N GLN A 135 6.12 17.36 -5.38
CA GLN A 135 5.14 16.79 -6.30
C GLN A 135 3.78 16.55 -5.62
N LEU A 136 3.79 16.15 -4.33
CA LEU A 136 2.58 16.00 -3.52
C LEU A 136 1.88 17.34 -3.35
N ASP A 137 2.62 18.38 -2.94
CA ASP A 137 2.08 19.74 -2.78
C ASP A 137 1.40 20.22 -4.07
N ALA A 138 2.09 20.06 -5.19
CA ALA A 138 1.56 20.45 -6.49
C ALA A 138 0.33 19.65 -6.93
N ALA A 139 0.23 18.38 -6.56
CA ALA A 139 -0.93 17.53 -6.85
C ALA A 139 -2.11 17.85 -5.93
N ILE A 140 -1.87 18.03 -4.62
CA ILE A 140 -2.90 18.39 -3.64
C ILE A 140 -3.59 19.71 -4.01
N GLU A 141 -2.84 20.70 -4.53
CA GLU A 141 -3.42 21.97 -4.99
C GLU A 141 -4.39 21.83 -6.19
N ARG A 142 -4.34 20.69 -6.91
CA ARG A 142 -5.17 20.43 -8.12
C ARG A 142 -6.26 19.41 -7.91
N LEU A 143 -6.15 18.60 -6.85
CA LEU A 143 -7.18 17.61 -6.52
C LEU A 143 -8.44 18.30 -6.01
N ASP A 144 -9.60 17.94 -6.54
CA ASP A 144 -10.89 18.33 -6.03
C ASP A 144 -11.25 17.58 -4.73
N PRO A 145 -11.09 16.23 -4.64
CA PRO A 145 -11.20 15.53 -3.38
C PRO A 145 -9.92 15.68 -2.55
N PRO A 146 -10.00 15.56 -1.22
CA PRO A 146 -8.78 15.48 -0.40
C PRO A 146 -7.96 14.24 -0.78
N LEU A 147 -6.62 14.37 -0.78
CA LEU A 147 -5.73 13.21 -0.92
C LEU A 147 -6.00 12.23 0.21
N ALA A 148 -6.37 10.99 -0.12
CA ALA A 148 -6.66 9.97 0.88
C ALA A 148 -5.41 9.23 1.37
N ALA A 149 -4.46 8.96 0.47
CA ALA A 149 -3.28 8.19 0.80
C ALA A 149 -2.07 8.53 -0.09
N HIS A 150 -0.88 8.44 0.50
CA HIS A 150 0.39 8.39 -0.22
C HIS A 150 1.11 7.07 0.05
N GLN A 151 1.32 6.25 -0.99
CA GLN A 151 1.95 4.94 -0.86
C GLN A 151 3.43 5.00 -1.22
N VAL A 152 4.31 4.56 -0.30
CA VAL A 152 5.76 4.59 -0.46
C VAL A 152 6.41 3.37 0.16
N GLU A 153 7.67 3.06 -0.25
CA GLU A 153 8.51 2.12 0.51
C GLU A 153 8.75 2.66 1.92
N CYS A 154 8.33 1.89 2.94
CA CYS A 154 8.54 2.30 4.33
C CYS A 154 8.72 1.07 5.23
N HIS A 155 9.84 1.04 5.98
CA HIS A 155 10.24 -0.03 6.90
C HIS A 155 11.35 0.49 7.84
N PRO A 156 11.82 -0.25 8.86
CA PRO A 156 12.82 0.23 9.80
C PRO A 156 14.11 0.81 9.20
N MET A 157 14.56 0.30 8.03
CA MET A 157 15.72 0.85 7.32
C MET A 157 15.38 2.04 6.39
N LEU A 158 14.09 2.37 6.22
CA LEU A 158 13.61 3.51 5.43
C LEU A 158 12.34 4.10 6.06
N PRO A 159 12.45 4.79 7.21
CA PRO A 159 11.31 5.20 8.04
C PRO A 159 10.47 6.34 7.46
N GLN A 160 10.93 7.02 6.38
CA GLN A 160 10.20 8.08 5.67
C GLN A 160 9.72 9.22 6.59
N GLU A 161 10.58 9.69 7.47
CA GLU A 161 10.23 10.65 8.53
C GLU A 161 9.57 11.92 7.99
N ASP A 162 10.13 12.51 6.92
CA ASP A 162 9.60 13.73 6.30
C ASP A 162 8.24 13.50 5.65
N LEU A 163 8.06 12.38 4.94
CA LEU A 163 6.79 12.03 4.31
C LEU A 163 5.71 11.66 5.34
N ARG A 164 6.11 11.07 6.48
CA ARG A 164 5.20 10.82 7.59
C ARG A 164 4.73 12.12 8.25
N ALA A 165 5.64 13.06 8.48
CA ALA A 165 5.29 14.37 9.01
C ALA A 165 4.33 15.10 8.06
N HIS A 166 4.62 15.07 6.76
CA HIS A 166 3.74 15.65 5.74
C HIS A 166 2.35 14.98 5.71
N ALA A 167 2.27 13.65 5.90
CA ALA A 167 1.01 12.93 5.94
C ALA A 167 0.14 13.35 7.15
N VAL A 168 0.76 13.58 8.30
CA VAL A 168 0.07 14.07 9.51
C VAL A 168 -0.41 15.51 9.29
N ASP A 169 0.44 16.39 8.74
CA ASP A 169 0.11 17.80 8.52
C ASP A 169 -1.04 18.01 7.51
N HIS A 170 -1.19 17.09 6.55
CA HIS A 170 -2.21 17.14 5.48
C HIS A 170 -3.36 16.13 5.66
N ASP A 171 -3.41 15.40 6.79
CA ASP A 171 -4.47 14.43 7.15
C ASP A 171 -4.74 13.33 6.11
N TYR A 172 -3.69 12.77 5.48
CA TYR A 172 -3.79 11.59 4.64
C TYR A 172 -3.05 10.39 5.23
N ALA A 173 -3.36 9.17 4.76
CA ALA A 173 -2.65 7.95 5.17
C ALA A 173 -1.31 7.81 4.46
N LEU A 174 -0.22 7.50 5.18
CA LEU A 174 0.99 6.98 4.56
C LEU A 174 0.89 5.45 4.48
N VAL A 175 0.88 4.90 3.26
CA VAL A 175 0.77 3.46 3.03
C VAL A 175 2.15 2.88 2.75
N ALA A 176 2.62 1.99 3.63
CA ALA A 176 3.94 1.37 3.56
C ALA A 176 3.91 0.13 2.67
N TYR A 177 4.49 0.19 1.46
CA TYR A 177 4.84 -1.02 0.73
C TYR A 177 6.23 -1.53 1.13
N CYS A 178 6.55 -2.80 0.84
CA CYS A 178 7.74 -3.49 1.35
C CYS A 178 7.93 -3.32 2.87
N PRO A 179 6.88 -3.42 3.71
CA PRO A 179 6.95 -3.05 5.12
C PRO A 179 7.91 -3.94 5.94
N ILE A 180 8.30 -5.09 5.41
CA ILE A 180 9.30 -6.01 5.97
C ILE A 180 10.60 -6.03 5.14
N ALA A 181 10.82 -5.03 4.25
CA ALA A 181 12.00 -4.93 3.40
C ALA A 181 12.34 -6.24 2.65
N ARG A 182 11.33 -6.92 2.06
CA ARG A 182 11.49 -8.26 1.45
C ARG A 182 12.16 -9.26 2.39
N ASN A 183 11.77 -9.25 3.66
CA ASN A 183 12.28 -10.06 4.77
C ASN A 183 13.71 -9.70 5.25
N GLN A 184 14.34 -8.63 4.74
CA GLN A 184 15.67 -8.21 5.21
C GLN A 184 15.63 -7.68 6.65
N VAL A 185 14.47 -7.28 7.17
CA VAL A 185 14.32 -6.94 8.61
C VAL A 185 14.73 -8.09 9.54
N ALA A 186 14.65 -9.34 9.08
CA ALA A 186 15.08 -10.52 9.83
C ALA A 186 16.61 -10.63 10.00
N GLU A 187 17.39 -9.81 9.28
CA GLU A 187 18.85 -9.77 9.41
C GLU A 187 19.32 -8.72 10.42
N ILE A 188 18.42 -7.88 10.93
CA ILE A 188 18.72 -6.79 11.86
C ILE A 188 18.72 -7.31 13.30
N GLU A 189 19.86 -7.24 13.99
CA GLU A 189 20.04 -7.75 15.36
C GLU A 189 18.99 -7.14 16.33
N THR A 190 18.77 -5.83 16.29
CA THR A 190 17.75 -5.15 17.10
C THR A 190 16.35 -5.75 16.90
N ILE A 191 15.96 -6.02 15.65
CA ILE A 191 14.66 -6.64 15.34
C ILE A 191 14.59 -8.09 15.85
N GLN A 192 15.69 -8.86 15.71
CA GLN A 192 15.77 -10.24 16.22
C GLN A 192 15.64 -10.30 17.73
N ASP A 193 16.30 -9.40 18.46
CA ASP A 193 16.26 -9.34 19.91
C ASP A 193 14.84 -8.99 20.42
N ILE A 194 14.18 -8.03 19.78
CA ILE A 194 12.80 -7.66 20.10
C ILE A 194 11.84 -8.82 19.76
N ALA A 195 12.01 -9.47 18.61
CA ALA A 195 11.23 -10.63 18.23
C ALA A 195 11.35 -11.77 19.25
N ALA A 196 12.58 -12.05 19.72
CA ALA A 196 12.82 -13.05 20.75
C ALA A 196 12.22 -12.66 22.12
N LYS A 197 12.25 -11.37 22.49
CA LYS A 197 11.64 -10.83 23.72
C LYS A 197 10.13 -11.09 23.77
N HIS A 198 9.45 -10.96 22.64
CA HIS A 198 8.00 -11.06 22.52
C HIS A 198 7.48 -12.40 22.00
N ASP A 199 8.35 -13.39 21.75
CA ASP A 199 8.00 -14.67 21.08
C ASP A 199 7.28 -14.44 19.75
N ALA A 200 7.72 -13.42 18.99
CA ALA A 200 7.16 -12.98 17.73
C ALA A 200 8.15 -13.18 16.56
N SER A 201 7.68 -13.02 15.33
CA SER A 201 8.56 -13.01 14.16
C SER A 201 9.16 -11.61 13.92
N PRO A 202 10.32 -11.50 13.27
CA PRO A 202 10.87 -10.22 12.82
C PRO A 202 9.91 -9.43 11.91
N ALA A 203 9.10 -10.13 11.12
CA ALA A 203 8.06 -9.52 10.28
C ALA A 203 6.98 -8.87 11.15
N GLN A 204 6.49 -9.56 12.19
CA GLN A 204 5.53 -9.00 13.14
C GLN A 204 6.09 -7.76 13.84
N VAL A 205 7.35 -7.78 14.28
CA VAL A 205 7.99 -6.62 14.92
C VAL A 205 8.03 -5.41 13.97
N SER A 206 8.44 -5.61 12.72
CA SER A 206 8.46 -4.53 11.74
C SER A 206 7.07 -3.96 11.46
N LEU A 207 6.08 -4.83 11.31
CA LEU A 207 4.70 -4.42 11.04
C LEU A 207 4.07 -3.73 12.27
N ALA A 208 4.24 -4.25 13.48
CA ALA A 208 3.76 -3.64 14.72
C ALA A 208 4.34 -2.24 14.89
N TRP A 209 5.68 -2.08 14.69
CA TRP A 209 6.35 -0.78 14.74
C TRP A 209 5.75 0.23 13.74
N LEU A 210 5.43 -0.19 12.51
CA LEU A 210 4.74 0.66 11.53
C LEU A 210 3.33 1.03 12.02
N LEU A 211 2.59 0.06 12.55
CA LEU A 211 1.23 0.27 13.03
C LEU A 211 1.14 1.13 14.30
N GLU A 212 2.22 1.32 15.07
CA GLU A 212 2.29 2.30 16.15
C GLU A 212 2.33 3.76 15.66
N LYS A 213 2.77 3.99 14.42
CA LYS A 213 2.90 5.35 13.88
C LYS A 213 1.52 5.91 13.48
N GLU A 214 1.33 7.20 13.74
CA GLU A 214 0.11 7.92 13.33
C GLU A 214 -0.06 7.92 11.80
N ASN A 215 -1.29 7.80 11.33
CA ASN A 215 -1.67 7.82 9.90
C ASN A 215 -0.93 6.78 9.02
N LEU A 216 -0.38 5.71 9.59
CA LEU A 216 0.35 4.71 8.82
C LEU A 216 -0.49 3.44 8.60
N VAL A 217 -0.45 2.95 7.39
CA VAL A 217 -1.03 1.68 6.91
C VAL A 217 0.10 0.81 6.38
N ALA A 218 0.11 -0.49 6.67
CA ALA A 218 1.10 -1.42 6.14
C ALA A 218 0.44 -2.47 5.22
N ILE A 219 1.08 -2.78 4.07
CA ILE A 219 0.57 -3.73 3.09
C ILE A 219 1.58 -4.84 2.79
N PRO A 220 1.89 -5.73 3.76
CA PRO A 220 2.76 -6.86 3.52
C PRO A 220 2.18 -7.81 2.48
N LYS A 221 3.05 -8.41 1.65
CA LYS A 221 2.69 -9.46 0.71
C LYS A 221 3.11 -10.83 1.26
N ALA A 222 2.27 -11.81 1.12
CA ALA A 222 2.57 -13.21 1.40
C ALA A 222 1.78 -14.14 0.47
N THR A 223 2.32 -15.34 0.18
CA THR A 223 1.65 -16.33 -0.66
C THR A 223 1.29 -17.61 0.10
N SER A 224 1.89 -17.84 1.28
CA SER A 224 1.55 -18.99 2.12
C SER A 224 0.62 -18.58 3.25
N GLU A 225 -0.33 -19.42 3.59
CA GLU A 225 -1.23 -19.23 4.73
C GLU A 225 -0.46 -18.93 6.03
N ALA A 226 0.67 -19.62 6.25
CA ALA A 226 1.49 -19.41 7.45
C ALA A 226 2.00 -17.97 7.55
N HIS A 227 2.53 -17.40 6.45
CA HIS A 227 3.01 -16.02 6.44
C HIS A 227 1.87 -15.00 6.44
N ILE A 228 0.72 -15.30 5.83
CA ILE A 228 -0.47 -14.44 5.88
C ILE A 228 -0.94 -14.29 7.34
N ARG A 229 -1.04 -15.41 8.08
CA ARG A 229 -1.42 -15.41 9.50
C ARG A 229 -0.35 -14.77 10.38
N ASP A 230 0.94 -15.02 10.10
CA ASP A 230 2.05 -14.40 10.82
C ASP A 230 1.99 -12.88 10.71
N ASN A 231 1.88 -12.34 9.50
CA ASN A 231 1.75 -10.90 9.28
C ASN A 231 0.49 -10.32 9.96
N TRP A 232 -0.63 -11.04 9.92
CA TRP A 232 -1.87 -10.62 10.59
C TRP A 232 -1.71 -10.48 12.10
N GLY A 233 -0.96 -11.39 12.72
CA GLY A 233 -0.67 -11.39 14.15
C GLY A 233 0.10 -10.14 14.63
N ALA A 234 0.69 -9.36 13.73
CA ALA A 234 1.37 -8.11 14.09
C ALA A 234 0.45 -7.08 14.77
N GLN A 235 -0.86 -7.16 14.55
CA GLN A 235 -1.84 -6.26 15.17
C GLN A 235 -2.05 -6.54 16.67
N GLU A 236 -1.70 -7.74 17.13
CA GLU A 236 -1.79 -8.16 18.52
C GLU A 236 -0.47 -7.95 19.29
N LEU A 237 0.62 -7.61 18.58
CA LEU A 237 1.92 -7.38 19.18
C LEU A 237 2.01 -5.95 19.72
N GLU A 238 2.12 -5.83 21.04
CA GLU A 238 2.34 -4.56 21.73
C GLU A 238 3.85 -4.36 21.96
N LEU A 239 4.45 -3.38 21.29
CA LEU A 239 5.83 -2.96 21.50
C LEU A 239 5.85 -1.93 22.63
N ASP A 240 6.81 -2.05 23.56
CA ASP A 240 6.99 -1.00 24.56
C ASP A 240 7.82 0.19 24.03
N GLU A 241 7.92 1.26 24.81
CA GLU A 241 8.64 2.48 24.41
C GLU A 241 10.13 2.23 24.15
N GLU A 242 10.75 1.25 24.84
CA GLU A 242 12.14 0.88 24.64
C GLU A 242 12.34 0.16 23.30
N ASP A 243 11.42 -0.74 22.93
CA ASP A 243 11.42 -1.44 21.65
C ASP A 243 11.26 -0.45 20.48
N VAL A 244 10.29 0.44 20.58
CA VAL A 244 10.04 1.47 19.56
C VAL A 244 11.26 2.38 19.41
N ALA A 245 11.85 2.84 20.52
CA ALA A 245 13.04 3.68 20.49
C ALA A 245 14.25 2.94 19.90
N ALA A 246 14.41 1.64 20.19
CA ALA A 246 15.49 0.83 19.64
C ALA A 246 15.35 0.66 18.11
N ILE A 247 14.13 0.46 17.60
CA ILE A 247 13.86 0.37 16.16
C ILE A 247 14.07 1.74 15.49
N ASP A 248 13.57 2.82 16.08
CA ASP A 248 13.76 4.18 15.58
C ASP A 248 15.26 4.56 15.54
N GLY A 249 16.07 3.97 16.44
CA GLY A 249 17.53 4.13 16.50
C GLY A 249 18.35 3.29 15.52
N ILE A 250 17.74 2.52 14.64
CA ILE A 250 18.45 1.75 13.60
C ILE A 250 19.10 2.74 12.62
N ASP A 251 20.44 2.76 12.58
CA ASP A 251 21.23 3.67 11.73
C ASP A 251 21.33 3.20 10.28
N GLU A 252 21.17 1.90 10.02
CA GLU A 252 21.23 1.35 8.67
C GLU A 252 20.11 1.96 7.83
N ARG A 253 20.48 2.56 6.70
CA ARG A 253 19.51 3.11 5.72
C ARG A 253 19.64 2.35 4.41
N ARG A 254 18.53 1.81 3.95
CA ARG A 254 18.48 1.02 2.73
C ARG A 254 17.14 1.21 2.03
N ARG A 255 17.18 1.54 0.75
CA ARG A 255 16.03 1.49 -0.16
C ARG A 255 16.09 0.18 -0.95
N ILE A 256 15.00 -0.56 -1.00
CA ILE A 256 14.88 -1.84 -1.70
C ILE A 256 14.46 -1.63 -3.15
N VAL A 257 13.53 -0.68 -3.38
CA VAL A 257 13.02 -0.36 -4.71
C VAL A 257 13.69 0.92 -5.19
N ASP A 258 14.72 0.76 -6.02
CA ASP A 258 15.47 1.89 -6.58
C ASP A 258 15.83 1.62 -8.05
N PHE A 259 15.64 2.63 -8.91
CA PHE A 259 15.94 2.59 -10.34
C PHE A 259 16.12 4.01 -10.89
N ASP A 260 16.81 4.14 -12.04
CA ASP A 260 17.24 5.44 -12.57
C ASP A 260 16.10 6.46 -12.77
N ALA A 261 14.91 6.03 -13.15
CA ALA A 261 13.76 6.91 -13.39
C ALA A 261 12.94 7.22 -12.13
N ALA A 262 13.31 6.68 -10.97
CA ALA A 262 12.59 6.96 -9.73
C ALA A 262 12.64 8.47 -9.39
N PRO A 263 11.55 9.06 -8.86
CA PRO A 263 11.46 10.50 -8.62
C PRO A 263 12.58 11.08 -7.74
N TRP A 264 13.06 10.32 -6.77
CA TRP A 264 14.17 10.74 -5.90
C TRP A 264 15.54 10.72 -6.57
N ASN A 265 15.65 10.20 -7.79
CA ASN A 265 16.88 10.18 -8.61
C ASN A 265 16.87 11.25 -9.73
N GLN A 266 15.83 12.11 -9.79
CA GLN A 266 15.63 13.13 -10.82
C GLN A 266 15.95 14.55 -10.31
#